data_ebafef7f8a82ba5654a661a3dbe35de2
#
_entry.id   ebafef7f8a82ba5654a661a3dbe35de2
#
_cell.length_a   1.000
_cell.length_b   1.000
_cell.length_c   1.000
_cell.angle_alpha   90.00
_cell.angle_beta   90.00
_cell.angle_gamma   90.00
#
_symmetry.space_group_name_H-M   'P 1'
#
loop_
_entity.id
_entity.type
_entity.pdbx_description
1 polymer ?
#
loop_
_entity_poly.entity_id
_entity_poly.type
_entity_poly.pdbx_seq_one_letter_code
_entity_poly.pdbx_strand_id
1 'polypeptide(L)'
;MKLLMACWRAAAARCVPLALTMMFIDLVNDGLTWDFVSGELVFIPLIWGILTLATAAVGVRSLRRRAGAAGIPLSVEALDDRQTHVLRPVPVSDGWQERVREKLAASERAFLVAEKGHEEVHFWWRPGRGKQSVWGSMSFDAPSGDVVLDVRDGEALLGVAGLGKGSSFVAVCQIAGATGLESGTARG
;
A
#
# COMPACT_ATOMS: atom_id res chain seq x y z
N MET A 1 -14.90 1.26 10.56
CA MET A 1 -14.63 -0.02 11.26
C MET A 1 -14.06 -1.11 10.36
N LYS A 2 -14.63 -1.38 9.18
CA LYS A 2 -14.19 -2.48 8.27
C LYS A 2 -12.69 -2.41 7.90
N LEU A 3 -12.19 -1.24 7.51
CA LEU A 3 -10.77 -1.04 7.16
C LEU A 3 -9.82 -1.32 8.34
N LEU A 4 -10.14 -0.84 9.55
CA LEU A 4 -9.33 -1.10 10.75
C LEU A 4 -9.24 -2.60 11.04
N MET A 5 -10.36 -3.31 10.95
CA MET A 5 -10.39 -4.76 11.15
C MET A 5 -9.61 -5.53 10.07
N ALA A 6 -9.66 -5.07 8.82
CA ALA A 6 -8.86 -5.66 7.74
C ALA A 6 -7.35 -5.43 7.96
N CYS A 7 -6.95 -4.23 8.35
CA CYS A 7 -5.56 -3.92 8.71
C CYS A 7 -5.09 -4.72 9.93
N TRP A 8 -5.96 -4.83 10.97
CA TRP A 8 -5.63 -5.60 12.15
C TRP A 8 -5.47 -7.09 11.85
N ARG A 9 -6.39 -7.70 11.10
CA ARG A 9 -6.25 -9.11 10.66
C ARG A 9 -4.95 -9.34 9.91
N ALA A 10 -4.59 -8.43 9.00
CA ALA A 10 -3.35 -8.52 8.25
C ALA A 10 -2.11 -8.39 9.16
N ALA A 11 -2.13 -7.53 10.15
CA ALA A 11 -1.05 -7.38 11.12
C ALA A 11 -0.96 -8.59 12.05
N ALA A 12 -2.08 -9.06 12.58
CA ALA A 12 -2.15 -10.21 13.46
C ALA A 12 -1.64 -11.48 12.77
N ALA A 13 -2.09 -11.76 11.54
CA ALA A 13 -1.66 -12.93 10.78
C ALA A 13 -0.14 -13.01 10.58
N ARG A 14 0.56 -11.87 10.51
CA ARG A 14 2.02 -11.82 10.40
C ARG A 14 2.74 -12.15 11.70
N CYS A 15 2.13 -11.79 12.81
CA CYS A 15 2.72 -11.99 14.13
C CYS A 15 2.50 -13.42 14.66
N VAL A 16 1.47 -14.13 14.17
CA VAL A 16 1.14 -15.49 14.61
C VAL A 16 2.32 -16.46 14.48
N PRO A 17 3.03 -16.58 13.33
CA PRO A 17 4.14 -17.53 13.24
C PRO A 17 5.24 -17.23 14.26
N LEU A 18 5.58 -15.97 14.48
CA LEU A 18 6.60 -15.56 15.44
C LEU A 18 6.17 -15.88 16.88
N ALA A 19 4.92 -15.57 17.22
CA ALA A 19 4.37 -15.86 18.53
C ALA A 19 4.37 -17.38 18.81
N LEU A 20 3.92 -18.18 17.83
CA LEU A 20 3.92 -19.64 17.95
C LEU A 20 5.34 -20.22 18.10
N THR A 21 6.31 -19.65 17.37
CA THR A 21 7.70 -20.09 17.48
C THR A 21 8.26 -19.81 18.88
N MET A 22 8.01 -18.61 19.43
CA MET A 22 8.44 -18.26 20.79
C MET A 22 7.79 -19.19 21.82
N MET A 23 6.47 -19.34 21.76
CA MET A 23 5.74 -20.25 22.65
C MET A 23 6.24 -21.69 22.57
N PHE A 24 6.61 -22.17 21.37
CA PHE A 24 7.17 -23.51 21.19
C PHE A 24 8.55 -23.64 21.84
N ILE A 25 9.40 -22.63 21.70
CA ILE A 25 10.74 -22.62 22.32
C ILE A 25 10.61 -22.67 23.84
N ASP A 26 9.71 -21.85 24.42
CA ASP A 26 9.51 -21.81 25.87
C ASP A 26 8.87 -23.12 26.39
N LEU A 27 7.94 -23.71 25.63
CA LEU A 27 7.39 -25.03 25.97
C LEU A 27 8.46 -26.14 26.00
N VAL A 28 9.40 -26.09 25.06
CA VAL A 28 10.51 -27.07 24.99
C VAL A 28 11.49 -26.89 26.14
N ASN A 29 11.78 -25.66 26.53
CA ASN A 29 12.75 -25.34 27.58
C ASN A 29 12.17 -25.56 28.99
N ASP A 30 10.97 -25.07 29.25
CA ASP A 30 10.41 -24.98 30.61
C ASP A 30 9.27 -25.99 30.86
N GLY A 31 8.83 -26.68 29.81
CA GLY A 31 7.72 -27.63 29.86
C GLY A 31 6.37 -26.97 30.08
N LEU A 32 5.33 -27.82 30.24
CA LEU A 32 3.96 -27.35 30.45
C LEU A 32 3.73 -27.07 31.96
N THR A 33 4.12 -25.89 32.40
CA THR A 33 3.92 -25.41 33.78
C THR A 33 2.71 -24.50 33.88
N TRP A 34 2.22 -24.22 35.10
CA TRP A 34 1.14 -23.25 35.29
C TRP A 34 1.57 -21.83 34.88
N ASP A 35 2.82 -21.46 35.11
CA ASP A 35 3.39 -20.19 34.69
C ASP A 35 3.44 -20.08 33.16
N PHE A 36 3.77 -21.14 32.46
CA PHE A 36 3.66 -21.19 31.00
C PHE A 36 2.21 -20.97 30.53
N VAL A 37 1.24 -21.68 31.12
CA VAL A 37 -0.17 -21.55 30.73
C VAL A 37 -0.69 -20.13 30.98
N SER A 38 -0.42 -19.55 32.13
CA SER A 38 -0.91 -18.21 32.47
C SER A 38 -0.16 -17.11 31.69
N GLY A 39 1.16 -17.22 31.56
CA GLY A 39 2.00 -16.24 30.88
C GLY A 39 1.87 -16.35 29.36
N GLU A 40 2.27 -17.50 28.81
CA GLU A 40 2.41 -17.65 27.37
C GLU A 40 1.06 -17.77 26.65
N LEU A 41 0.13 -18.55 27.17
CA LEU A 41 -1.15 -18.81 26.49
C LEU A 41 -2.18 -17.68 26.66
N VAL A 42 -2.07 -16.86 27.70
CA VAL A 42 -3.04 -15.81 27.98
C VAL A 42 -2.44 -14.41 27.76
N PHE A 43 -1.35 -14.08 28.46
CA PHE A 43 -0.81 -12.73 28.44
C PHE A 43 -0.13 -12.38 27.11
N ILE A 44 0.63 -13.29 26.50
CA ILE A 44 1.31 -13.00 25.24
C ILE A 44 0.31 -12.72 24.12
N PRO A 45 -0.71 -13.58 23.84
CA PRO A 45 -1.73 -13.28 22.84
C PRO A 45 -2.48 -11.97 23.10
N LEU A 46 -2.76 -11.64 24.36
CA LEU A 46 -3.43 -10.40 24.72
C LEU A 46 -2.57 -9.17 24.39
N ILE A 47 -1.31 -9.17 24.82
CA ILE A 47 -0.36 -8.08 24.53
C ILE A 47 -0.15 -7.94 23.02
N TRP A 48 0.05 -9.02 22.30
CA TRP A 48 0.18 -9.01 20.85
C TRP A 48 -1.07 -8.51 20.15
N GLY A 49 -2.25 -8.89 20.64
CA GLY A 49 -3.53 -8.38 20.14
C GLY A 49 -3.63 -6.86 20.26
N ILE A 50 -3.25 -6.31 21.41
CA ILE A 50 -3.25 -4.86 21.67
C ILE A 50 -2.22 -4.16 20.77
N LEU A 51 -0.99 -4.67 20.70
CA LEU A 51 0.08 -4.08 19.89
C LEU A 51 -0.25 -4.08 18.39
N THR A 52 -0.80 -5.18 17.90
CA THR A 52 -1.21 -5.28 16.49
C THR A 52 -2.39 -4.37 16.18
N LEU A 53 -3.33 -4.20 17.12
CA LEU A 53 -4.44 -3.25 16.97
C LEU A 53 -3.93 -1.80 16.95
N ALA A 54 -3.02 -1.44 17.84
CA ALA A 54 -2.40 -0.11 17.85
C ALA A 54 -1.66 0.19 16.54
N THR A 55 -0.88 -0.78 16.05
CA THR A 55 -0.16 -0.67 14.77
C THR A 55 -1.13 -0.50 13.58
N ALA A 56 -2.22 -1.25 13.57
CA ALA A 56 -3.26 -1.13 12.57
C ALA A 56 -3.94 0.24 12.61
N ALA A 57 -4.21 0.78 13.79
CA ALA A 57 -4.81 2.11 13.95
C ALA A 57 -3.89 3.22 13.40
N VAL A 58 -2.59 3.15 13.69
CA VAL A 58 -1.58 4.07 13.12
C VAL A 58 -1.52 3.93 11.60
N GLY A 59 -1.53 2.70 11.08
CA GLY A 59 -1.56 2.42 9.64
C GLY A 59 -2.76 3.05 8.96
N VAL A 60 -3.96 2.82 9.47
CA VAL A 60 -5.20 3.41 8.94
C VAL A 60 -5.18 4.94 8.98
N ARG A 61 -4.68 5.54 10.08
CA ARG A 61 -4.54 7.00 10.17
C ARG A 61 -3.60 7.54 9.11
N SER A 62 -2.47 6.88 8.88
CA SER A 62 -1.51 7.25 7.83
C SER A 62 -2.13 7.15 6.44
N LEU A 63 -2.84 6.06 6.13
CA LEU A 63 -3.54 5.89 4.86
C LEU A 63 -4.60 6.98 4.65
N ARG A 64 -5.40 7.30 5.67
CA ARG A 64 -6.41 8.38 5.60
C ARG A 64 -5.79 9.74 5.29
N ARG A 65 -4.67 10.08 5.93
CA ARG A 65 -3.97 11.33 5.65
C ARG A 65 -3.50 11.42 4.19
N ARG A 66 -2.93 10.33 3.66
CA ARG A 66 -2.45 10.25 2.27
C ARG A 66 -3.59 10.29 1.27
N ALA A 67 -4.64 9.53 1.53
CA ALA A 67 -5.86 9.53 0.74
C ALA A 67 -6.49 10.93 0.65
N GLY A 68 -6.63 11.61 1.79
CA GLY A 68 -7.14 12.98 1.85
C GLY A 68 -6.26 13.98 1.11
N ALA A 69 -4.93 13.87 1.22
CA ALA A 69 -4.00 14.74 0.52
C ALA A 69 -4.01 14.53 -1.02
N ALA A 70 -4.33 13.33 -1.48
CA ALA A 70 -4.42 12.99 -2.90
C ALA A 70 -5.86 13.08 -3.46
N GLY A 71 -6.85 13.42 -2.64
CA GLY A 71 -8.26 13.43 -3.06
C GLY A 71 -8.82 12.05 -3.46
N ILE A 72 -8.16 10.97 -3.05
CA ILE A 72 -8.53 9.60 -3.43
C ILE A 72 -9.38 8.96 -2.33
N PRO A 73 -10.56 8.39 -2.64
CA PRO A 73 -11.39 7.76 -1.63
C PRO A 73 -10.70 6.54 -1.03
N LEU A 74 -10.73 6.42 0.30
CA LEU A 74 -10.16 5.29 1.02
C LEU A 74 -11.23 4.25 1.32
N SER A 75 -11.07 3.07 0.75
CA SER A 75 -11.93 1.91 0.95
C SER A 75 -11.13 0.71 1.47
N VAL A 76 -11.78 -0.44 1.62
CA VAL A 76 -11.10 -1.68 2.02
C VAL A 76 -10.21 -2.20 0.90
N GLU A 77 -10.59 -1.96 -0.35
CA GLU A 77 -9.85 -2.30 -1.56
C GLU A 77 -8.47 -1.62 -1.62
N ALA A 78 -8.28 -0.52 -0.85
CA ALA A 78 -6.96 0.12 -0.70
C ALA A 78 -5.87 -0.81 -0.11
N LEU A 79 -6.27 -1.97 0.44
CA LEU A 79 -5.36 -2.99 0.95
C LEU A 79 -5.06 -4.09 -0.08
N ASP A 80 -5.67 -4.03 -1.25
CA ASP A 80 -5.42 -5.00 -2.32
C ASP A 80 -4.04 -4.76 -2.94
N ASP A 81 -3.45 -5.84 -3.42
CA ASP A 81 -2.10 -5.82 -4.00
C ASP A 81 -2.07 -5.11 -5.36
N ARG A 82 -3.23 -4.93 -5.98
CA ARG A 82 -3.41 -4.18 -7.22
C ARG A 82 -4.40 -3.04 -7.03
N GLN A 83 -4.04 -1.87 -7.55
CA GLN A 83 -4.84 -0.66 -7.50
C GLN A 83 -4.97 -0.07 -8.89
N THR A 84 -6.20 0.14 -9.35
CA THR A 84 -6.46 0.82 -10.62
C THR A 84 -7.31 2.06 -10.35
N HIS A 85 -6.83 3.22 -10.73
CA HIS A 85 -7.49 4.50 -10.53
C HIS A 85 -7.53 5.31 -11.81
N VAL A 86 -8.68 5.97 -12.04
CA VAL A 86 -8.81 6.97 -13.09
C VAL A 86 -8.54 8.33 -12.45
N LEU A 87 -7.54 9.02 -12.95
CA LEU A 87 -7.07 10.31 -12.46
C LEU A 87 -7.19 11.35 -13.57
N ARG A 88 -7.23 12.63 -13.20
CA ARG A 88 -7.27 13.74 -14.15
C ARG A 88 -6.22 14.81 -13.80
N PRO A 89 -5.56 15.38 -14.79
CA PRO A 89 -4.70 16.53 -14.58
C PRO A 89 -5.55 17.77 -14.24
N VAL A 90 -5.08 18.57 -13.30
CA VAL A 90 -5.74 19.84 -12.94
C VAL A 90 -4.70 20.97 -13.03
N PRO A 91 -4.91 21.97 -13.88
CA PRO A 91 -5.90 22.07 -14.95
C PRO A 91 -5.57 21.19 -16.18
N VAL A 92 -6.60 20.79 -16.92
CA VAL A 92 -6.40 20.20 -18.25
C VAL A 92 -6.01 21.34 -19.20
N SER A 93 -4.82 21.27 -19.77
CA SER A 93 -4.28 22.27 -20.71
C SER A 93 -3.43 21.57 -21.75
N ASP A 94 -3.21 22.21 -22.88
CA ASP A 94 -2.40 21.63 -23.96
C ASP A 94 -1.05 21.10 -23.46
N GLY A 95 -0.64 19.94 -23.94
CA GLY A 95 0.59 19.28 -23.53
C GLY A 95 0.59 18.72 -22.11
N TRP A 96 -0.59 18.49 -21.49
CA TRP A 96 -0.69 17.94 -20.15
C TRP A 96 -0.05 16.55 -20.00
N GLN A 97 -0.11 15.71 -21.03
CA GLN A 97 0.49 14.38 -21.02
C GLN A 97 2.01 14.45 -20.84
N GLU A 98 2.67 15.33 -21.59
CA GLU A 98 4.12 15.52 -21.48
C GLU A 98 4.52 16.04 -20.10
N ARG A 99 3.76 17.00 -19.56
CA ARG A 99 4.01 17.50 -18.20
C ARG A 99 3.85 16.42 -17.13
N VAL A 100 2.88 15.52 -17.26
CA VAL A 100 2.71 14.38 -16.34
C VAL A 100 3.90 13.46 -16.43
N ARG A 101 4.39 13.15 -17.63
CA ARG A 101 5.58 12.33 -17.87
C ARG A 101 6.83 12.96 -17.29
N GLU A 102 7.07 14.21 -17.58
CA GLU A 102 8.19 14.98 -17.04
C GLU A 102 8.20 14.96 -15.51
N LYS A 103 7.06 15.21 -14.87
CA LYS A 103 6.94 15.15 -13.42
C LYS A 103 7.18 13.75 -12.87
N LEU A 104 6.69 12.72 -13.56
CA LEU A 104 6.95 11.34 -13.17
C LEU A 104 8.44 11.02 -13.30
N ALA A 105 9.07 11.37 -14.42
CA ALA A 105 10.48 11.15 -14.67
C ALA A 105 11.40 11.96 -13.72
N ALA A 106 11.00 13.17 -13.36
CA ALA A 106 11.73 14.00 -12.40
C ALA A 106 11.62 13.51 -10.96
N SER A 107 10.72 12.55 -10.68
CA SER A 107 10.59 11.98 -9.34
C SER A 107 11.73 11.00 -9.03
N GLU A 108 12.48 11.25 -7.96
CA GLU A 108 13.55 10.33 -7.47
C GLU A 108 13.00 8.93 -7.08
N ARG A 109 11.70 8.76 -7.06
CA ARG A 109 11.01 7.51 -6.69
C ARG A 109 10.62 6.67 -7.89
N ALA A 110 10.61 7.25 -9.08
CA ALA A 110 10.24 6.59 -10.31
C ALA A 110 11.49 6.06 -11.04
N PHE A 111 11.40 4.82 -11.49
CA PHE A 111 12.36 4.24 -12.42
C PHE A 111 11.58 3.87 -13.68
N LEU A 112 11.71 4.64 -14.73
CA LEU A 112 11.07 4.36 -16.00
C LEU A 112 11.67 3.09 -16.60
N VAL A 113 10.81 2.17 -17.03
CA VAL A 113 11.24 0.87 -17.57
C VAL A 113 11.04 0.83 -19.08
N ALA A 114 9.90 1.31 -19.56
CA ALA A 114 9.57 1.34 -20.97
C ALA A 114 8.49 2.39 -21.23
N GLU A 115 8.57 2.99 -22.41
CA GLU A 115 7.51 3.78 -23.01
C GLU A 115 6.95 3.02 -24.21
N LYS A 116 5.65 2.82 -24.24
CA LYS A 116 4.96 2.18 -25.35
C LYS A 116 4.21 3.24 -26.14
N GLY A 117 4.92 3.90 -27.04
CA GLY A 117 4.40 5.06 -27.78
C GLY A 117 4.14 6.26 -26.86
N HIS A 118 3.22 7.14 -27.30
CA HIS A 118 2.80 8.30 -26.51
C HIS A 118 1.64 8.00 -25.55
N GLU A 119 1.13 6.77 -25.50
CA GLU A 119 -0.11 6.44 -24.80
C GLU A 119 0.12 5.71 -23.48
N GLU A 120 1.28 5.08 -23.28
CA GLU A 120 1.50 4.26 -22.11
C GLU A 120 2.95 4.36 -21.61
N VAL A 121 3.10 4.49 -20.28
CA VAL A 121 4.39 4.52 -19.57
C VAL A 121 4.41 3.44 -18.50
N HIS A 122 5.44 2.62 -18.48
CA HIS A 122 5.69 1.61 -17.47
C HIS A 122 6.82 2.03 -16.58
N PHE A 123 6.66 1.84 -15.27
CA PHE A 123 7.65 2.26 -14.29
C PHE A 123 7.65 1.41 -13.03
N TRP A 124 8.76 1.45 -12.31
CA TRP A 124 8.83 1.03 -10.92
C TRP A 124 8.75 2.25 -10.02
N TRP A 125 7.95 2.13 -8.97
CA TRP A 125 7.84 3.19 -7.96
C TRP A 125 8.31 2.70 -6.62
N ARG A 126 9.14 3.50 -5.93
CA ARG A 126 9.63 3.22 -4.58
C ARG A 126 8.86 4.07 -3.56
N PRO A 127 7.89 3.50 -2.81
CA PRO A 127 7.04 4.27 -1.89
C PRO A 127 7.80 4.87 -0.71
N GLY A 128 9.00 4.42 -0.40
CA GLY A 128 9.83 4.94 0.68
C GLY A 128 10.89 3.94 1.16
N ARG A 129 11.75 4.38 2.08
CA ARG A 129 12.76 3.51 2.68
C ARG A 129 12.10 2.32 3.38
N GLY A 130 12.61 1.12 3.18
CA GLY A 130 12.10 -0.11 3.79
C GLY A 130 10.75 -0.61 3.25
N LYS A 131 10.21 0.04 2.20
CA LYS A 131 9.01 -0.43 1.50
C LYS A 131 9.40 -1.08 0.18
N GLN A 132 8.63 -2.11 -0.17
CA GLN A 132 8.79 -2.81 -1.44
C GLN A 132 8.46 -1.87 -2.59
N SER A 133 9.23 -1.94 -3.67
CA SER A 133 8.92 -1.24 -4.91
C SER A 133 7.68 -1.85 -5.53
N VAL A 134 6.85 -1.03 -6.13
CA VAL A 134 5.65 -1.44 -6.82
C VAL A 134 5.83 -1.24 -8.32
N TRP A 135 5.23 -2.12 -9.11
CA TRP A 135 5.12 -1.95 -10.55
C TRP A 135 3.94 -1.04 -10.86
N GLY A 136 4.11 -0.10 -11.79
CA GLY A 136 3.05 0.78 -12.25
C GLY A 136 3.02 0.89 -13.76
N SER A 137 1.81 1.05 -14.31
CA SER A 137 1.60 1.55 -15.66
C SER A 137 0.65 2.74 -15.63
N MET A 138 0.88 3.68 -16.52
CA MET A 138 0.07 4.87 -16.69
C MET A 138 -0.31 4.99 -18.16
N SER A 139 -1.62 4.90 -18.43
CA SER A 139 -2.17 5.02 -19.77
C SER A 139 -2.91 6.34 -19.90
N PHE A 140 -2.66 7.06 -21.00
CA PHE A 140 -3.19 8.38 -21.28
C PHE A 140 -4.32 8.29 -22.30
N ASP A 141 -5.52 8.67 -21.90
CA ASP A 141 -6.65 8.81 -22.81
C ASP A 141 -6.81 10.29 -23.24
N ALA A 142 -6.25 10.60 -24.39
CA ALA A 142 -6.27 11.98 -24.91
C ALA A 142 -7.68 12.54 -25.11
N PRO A 143 -8.66 11.79 -25.64
CA PRO A 143 -10.02 12.29 -25.84
C PRO A 143 -10.75 12.67 -24.57
N SER A 144 -10.63 11.85 -23.51
CA SER A 144 -11.31 12.12 -22.23
C SER A 144 -10.50 13.02 -21.30
N GLY A 145 -9.19 13.14 -21.53
CA GLY A 145 -8.24 13.78 -20.62
C GLY A 145 -7.98 12.96 -19.37
N ASP A 146 -8.34 11.67 -19.37
CA ASP A 146 -8.17 10.77 -18.25
C ASP A 146 -6.80 10.09 -18.28
N VAL A 147 -6.30 9.76 -17.10
CA VAL A 147 -5.12 8.95 -16.87
C VAL A 147 -5.53 7.71 -16.10
N VAL A 148 -5.37 6.56 -16.69
CA VAL A 148 -5.58 5.29 -15.98
C VAL A 148 -4.24 4.87 -15.37
N LEU A 149 -4.17 4.90 -14.05
CA LEU A 149 -3.03 4.48 -13.27
C LEU A 149 -3.30 3.08 -12.70
N ASP A 150 -2.54 2.09 -13.14
CA ASP A 150 -2.56 0.73 -12.60
C ASP A 150 -1.26 0.47 -11.83
N VAL A 151 -1.37 0.12 -10.57
CA VAL A 151 -0.24 -0.14 -9.68
C VAL A 151 -0.45 -1.49 -9.02
N ARG A 152 0.58 -2.31 -9.01
CA ARG A 152 0.58 -3.62 -8.35
C ARG A 152 1.84 -3.81 -7.52
N ASP A 153 1.72 -4.52 -6.42
CA ASP A 153 2.87 -4.88 -5.61
C ASP A 153 3.85 -5.71 -6.47
N GLY A 154 5.13 -5.41 -6.35
CA GLY A 154 6.17 -6.23 -6.97
C GLY A 154 6.14 -7.63 -6.36
N GLU A 155 6.48 -8.64 -7.15
CA GLU A 155 6.60 -10.00 -6.66
C GLU A 155 7.57 -10.02 -5.46
N ALA A 156 7.07 -10.50 -4.33
CA ALA A 156 7.91 -10.68 -3.15
C ALA A 156 8.95 -11.76 -3.45
N LEU A 157 10.22 -11.38 -3.51
CA LEU A 157 11.35 -12.26 -3.83
C LEU A 157 11.46 -13.49 -2.91
N LEU A 158 10.70 -13.56 -1.83
CA LEU A 158 10.73 -14.62 -0.81
C LEU A 158 9.35 -15.11 -0.38
N GLY A 159 8.31 -14.93 -1.18
CA GLY A 159 6.98 -15.49 -0.85
C GLY A 159 6.36 -14.99 0.47
N VAL A 160 6.94 -13.99 1.12
CA VAL A 160 6.37 -13.33 2.29
C VAL A 160 5.31 -12.34 1.79
N ALA A 161 4.29 -12.90 1.15
CA ALA A 161 3.09 -12.18 0.77
C ALA A 161 2.54 -11.47 2.00
N GLY A 162 2.50 -10.16 1.97
CA GLY A 162 1.78 -9.42 2.98
C GLY A 162 2.54 -8.34 3.75
N LEU A 163 3.85 -8.15 3.58
CA LEU A 163 4.54 -7.00 4.15
C LEU A 163 4.19 -5.68 3.45
N GLY A 164 3.57 -5.76 2.28
CA GLY A 164 3.22 -4.64 1.42
C GLY A 164 1.75 -4.21 1.40
N LYS A 165 0.86 -4.80 2.21
CA LYS A 165 -0.57 -4.44 2.15
C LYS A 165 -0.77 -2.93 2.24
N GLY A 166 -1.35 -2.37 1.17
CA GLY A 166 -1.52 -0.93 1.00
C GLY A 166 -0.30 -0.20 0.39
N SER A 167 0.78 -0.90 -0.01
CA SER A 167 1.91 -0.26 -0.70
C SER A 167 1.48 0.28 -2.06
N SER A 168 0.69 -0.48 -2.81
CA SER A 168 0.10 -0.05 -4.09
C SER A 168 -0.76 1.19 -3.92
N PHE A 169 -1.64 1.24 -2.92
CA PHE A 169 -2.45 2.42 -2.63
C PHE A 169 -1.60 3.64 -2.21
N VAL A 170 -0.58 3.43 -1.37
CA VAL A 170 0.35 4.49 -0.99
C VAL A 170 1.09 5.02 -2.21
N ALA A 171 1.51 4.15 -3.13
CA ALA A 171 2.15 4.55 -4.37
C ALA A 171 1.19 5.38 -5.25
N VAL A 172 -0.07 4.94 -5.42
CA VAL A 172 -1.09 5.72 -6.14
C VAL A 172 -1.22 7.13 -5.58
N CYS A 173 -1.38 7.29 -4.25
CA CYS A 173 -1.47 8.60 -3.62
C CYS A 173 -0.21 9.45 -3.84
N GLN A 174 0.97 8.84 -3.82
CA GLN A 174 2.24 9.55 -4.02
C GLN A 174 2.44 9.95 -5.47
N ILE A 175 2.09 9.08 -6.42
CA ILE A 175 2.18 9.34 -7.86
C ILE A 175 1.21 10.46 -8.22
N ALA A 176 -0.05 10.39 -7.77
CA ALA A 176 -1.03 11.44 -7.99
C ALA A 176 -0.51 12.80 -7.48
N GLY A 177 0.02 12.84 -6.25
CA GLY A 177 0.61 14.07 -5.70
C GLY A 177 1.84 14.57 -6.45
N ALA A 178 2.73 13.67 -6.89
CA ALA A 178 3.94 14.04 -7.63
C ALA A 178 3.64 14.58 -9.03
N THR A 179 2.64 13.98 -9.70
CA THR A 179 2.26 14.34 -11.08
C THR A 179 1.23 15.47 -11.15
N GLY A 180 0.58 15.80 -10.05
CA GLY A 180 -0.50 16.80 -10.01
C GLY A 180 -1.79 16.26 -10.61
N LEU A 181 -2.04 14.96 -10.47
CA LEU A 181 -3.27 14.30 -10.86
C LEU A 181 -4.22 14.24 -9.67
N GLU A 182 -5.50 14.43 -9.91
CA GLU A 182 -6.56 14.30 -8.92
C GLU A 182 -7.50 13.13 -9.28
N SER A 183 -8.18 12.59 -8.29
CA SER A 183 -9.18 11.55 -8.52
C SER A 183 -10.28 12.08 -9.44
N GLY A 184 -10.43 11.45 -10.57
CA GLY A 184 -11.57 11.68 -11.45
C GLY A 184 -12.83 11.12 -10.81
N THR A 185 -13.37 11.80 -9.78
CA THR A 185 -14.71 11.47 -9.31
C THR A 185 -15.65 11.71 -10.48
N ALA A 186 -16.24 10.63 -10.97
CA ALA A 186 -17.35 10.73 -11.92
C ALA A 186 -18.35 11.72 -11.31
N ARG A 187 -18.46 12.91 -11.91
CA ARG A 187 -19.59 13.80 -11.67
C ARG A 187 -20.79 13.07 -12.27
N GLY A 188 -21.54 12.36 -11.39
CA GLY A 188 -22.84 11.89 -11.72
C GLY A 188 -23.81 13.05 -11.93
#